data_6aa5c0b5408ca2f6c1ddd08fe6da234a
#
_entry.id   6aa5c0b5408ca2f6c1ddd08fe6da234a
#
_cell.length_a   1.000
_cell.length_b   1.000
_cell.length_c   1.000
_cell.angle_alpha   90.00
_cell.angle_beta   90.00
_cell.angle_gamma   90.00
#
_symmetry.space_group_name_H-M   'P 1'
#
loop_
_entity.id
_entity.type
_entity.pdbx_description
1 polymer ?
#
loop_
_entity_poly.entity_id
_entity_poly.type
_entity_poly.pdbx_seq_one_letter_code
_entity_poly.pdbx_strand_id
1 'polypeptide(L)'
;MTSRRRSASTTACGGLHDRATGVHRALEATLLWLEPAAQAAGEPQIILALDHCILDAQELRTIRQSIQAATSVGYENILVTMSHTHAAGWMSRTRSDLPGGELLGPYLDHLAGQLTDLAREAQGRVTPATIVYGTGRCSLAAHRDYFDGERQRFVCGFNPTGRADDTLLLARISDAAGTRLGTVVNYACHPTTLAWENTLISPDWVGAMREVIEQTEGGLCLFLQGASGDLGPREGFGGDTAIADRNGRQVGHAALSALTALPSAGTEYRYAGPVISGTAIGTWRHERVADEARCRQAVWHWEELVIELPYRHDLPTLDQVTAEREHWLAEEAQARAASDELRVRDCRAQVEQRTRQLTRLNSLAPGRTHPLTVRLGIVGDAVWVFVPGELYQIFQLTLRERFAGHPVFVTTLTNDWQPGYIPPASTYGYEIYQEVIAATSPGCLESLTETITRRLKTLLPDGS
;
A
#
# COMPACT_ATOMS: atom_id res chain seq x y z
N MET A 1 -16.20 -9.26 6.49
CA MET A 1 -15.99 -10.42 5.62
C MET A 1 -15.15 -10.02 4.43
N THR A 2 -14.31 -10.91 3.90
CA THR A 2 -13.50 -10.66 2.72
C THR A 2 -14.15 -11.25 1.49
N SER A 3 -14.10 -10.55 0.36
CA SER A 3 -14.57 -11.01 -0.94
C SER A 3 -13.56 -10.58 -2.01
N ARG A 4 -13.50 -11.28 -3.17
CA ARG A 4 -12.45 -11.09 -4.19
C ARG A 4 -12.99 -11.18 -5.61
N ARG A 5 -12.44 -10.33 -6.49
CA ARG A 5 -12.60 -10.40 -7.94
C ARG A 5 -11.22 -10.44 -8.62
N ARG A 6 -11.16 -11.08 -9.78
CA ARG A 6 -9.97 -11.18 -10.62
C ARG A 6 -10.18 -10.43 -11.91
N SER A 7 -9.18 -9.69 -12.35
CA SER A 7 -9.21 -8.98 -13.63
C SER A 7 -7.86 -9.06 -14.34
N ALA A 8 -7.86 -8.78 -15.64
CA ALA A 8 -6.65 -8.64 -16.44
C ALA A 8 -6.62 -7.22 -17.00
N SER A 9 -5.52 -6.52 -16.78
CA SER A 9 -5.21 -5.21 -17.36
C SER A 9 -4.40 -5.38 -18.63
N THR A 10 -4.33 -4.36 -19.46
CA THR A 10 -3.73 -4.45 -20.79
C THR A 10 -2.42 -3.70 -20.96
N THR A 11 -1.96 -2.96 -19.95
CA THR A 11 -0.74 -2.14 -20.03
C THR A 11 0.18 -2.38 -18.85
N ALA A 12 1.50 -2.35 -19.07
CA ALA A 12 2.49 -2.41 -18.01
C ALA A 12 3.05 -1.01 -17.68
N CYS A 13 3.39 -0.76 -16.42
CA CYS A 13 3.91 0.52 -15.95
C CYS A 13 5.43 0.59 -16.15
N GLY A 14 5.89 1.57 -16.95
CA GLY A 14 7.35 1.85 -17.13
C GLY A 14 8.09 0.90 -18.06
N GLY A 15 7.38 0.04 -18.80
CA GLY A 15 7.98 -0.87 -19.76
C GLY A 15 8.54 -0.19 -21.01
N LEU A 16 9.46 -0.87 -21.68
CA LEU A 16 9.94 -0.52 -23.02
C LEU A 16 8.94 -0.89 -24.12
N HIS A 17 7.79 -1.43 -23.75
CA HIS A 17 6.71 -1.92 -24.61
C HIS A 17 5.39 -1.22 -24.26
N ASP A 18 4.51 -1.10 -25.25
CA ASP A 18 3.23 -0.39 -25.10
C ASP A 18 2.12 -1.30 -24.58
N ARG A 19 2.22 -2.61 -24.81
CA ARG A 19 1.19 -3.60 -24.44
C ARG A 19 1.81 -4.78 -23.74
N ALA A 20 1.08 -5.32 -22.77
CA ALA A 20 1.45 -6.59 -22.15
C ALA A 20 1.34 -7.73 -23.17
N THR A 21 2.25 -8.70 -23.10
CA THR A 21 2.28 -9.89 -23.96
C THR A 21 1.54 -11.08 -23.37
N GLY A 22 1.11 -10.98 -22.11
CA GLY A 22 0.40 -12.03 -21.40
C GLY A 22 0.14 -11.69 -19.94
N VAL A 23 -0.30 -12.69 -19.20
CA VAL A 23 -0.60 -12.58 -17.77
C VAL A 23 0.21 -13.64 -17.02
N HIS A 24 1.04 -13.21 -16.09
CA HIS A 24 1.73 -14.09 -15.15
C HIS A 24 0.76 -14.59 -14.08
N ARG A 25 0.07 -13.65 -13.40
CA ARG A 25 -1.00 -13.90 -12.44
C ARG A 25 -2.11 -12.87 -12.62
N ALA A 26 -3.35 -13.27 -12.38
CA ALA A 26 -4.47 -12.34 -12.40
C ALA A 26 -4.28 -11.26 -11.33
N LEU A 27 -4.66 -10.03 -11.67
CA LEU A 27 -4.80 -8.96 -10.68
C LEU A 27 -6.06 -9.22 -9.87
N GLU A 28 -5.99 -8.95 -8.58
CA GLU A 28 -7.09 -9.22 -7.66
C GLU A 28 -7.54 -7.95 -6.94
N ALA A 29 -8.83 -7.92 -6.63
CA ALA A 29 -9.44 -6.97 -5.72
C ALA A 29 -9.95 -7.74 -4.50
N THR A 30 -9.47 -7.41 -3.31
CA THR A 30 -9.94 -8.02 -2.07
C THR A 30 -10.59 -6.96 -1.20
N LEU A 31 -11.81 -7.23 -0.74
CA LEU A 31 -12.59 -6.30 0.07
C LEU A 31 -12.77 -6.85 1.48
N LEU A 32 -12.52 -6.01 2.47
CA LEU A 32 -12.83 -6.22 3.88
C LEU A 32 -13.92 -5.26 4.29
N TRP A 33 -15.08 -5.82 4.68
CA TRP A 33 -16.18 -5.08 5.28
C TRP A 33 -16.13 -5.23 6.79
N LEU A 34 -16.05 -4.13 7.51
CA LEU A 34 -15.99 -4.08 8.96
C LEU A 34 -17.20 -3.30 9.50
N GLU A 35 -17.84 -3.83 10.52
CA GLU A 35 -18.89 -3.15 11.29
C GLU A 35 -18.51 -3.13 12.76
N PRO A 36 -18.92 -2.09 13.51
CA PRO A 36 -18.75 -2.10 14.95
C PRO A 36 -19.51 -3.28 15.58
N ALA A 37 -18.96 -3.83 16.67
CA ALA A 37 -19.69 -4.81 17.46
C ALA A 37 -20.99 -4.19 18.02
N ALA A 38 -22.01 -5.01 18.32
CA ALA A 38 -23.34 -4.55 18.70
C ALA A 38 -23.36 -3.55 19.88
N GLN A 39 -22.34 -3.58 20.74
CA GLN A 39 -22.17 -2.69 21.88
C GLN A 39 -21.35 -1.42 21.58
N ALA A 40 -20.78 -1.30 20.38
CA ALA A 40 -19.99 -0.14 19.97
C ALA A 40 -20.80 0.71 18.98
N ALA A 41 -20.74 2.03 19.14
CA ALA A 41 -21.33 2.96 18.18
C ALA A 41 -20.35 3.27 17.05
N GLY A 42 -20.85 3.44 15.83
CA GLY A 42 -20.05 3.85 14.67
C GLY A 42 -20.63 3.37 13.35
N GLU A 43 -19.99 3.79 12.27
CA GLU A 43 -20.38 3.47 10.91
C GLU A 43 -19.55 2.30 10.35
N PRO A 44 -20.09 1.50 9.42
CA PRO A 44 -19.32 0.49 8.69
C PRO A 44 -18.13 1.10 7.96
N GLN A 45 -17.05 0.33 7.80
CA GLN A 45 -15.88 0.68 7.02
C GLN A 45 -15.64 -0.36 5.92
N ILE A 46 -15.33 0.10 4.73
CA ILE A 46 -14.92 -0.73 3.62
C ILE A 46 -13.45 -0.46 3.34
N ILE A 47 -12.62 -1.51 3.35
CA ILE A 47 -11.23 -1.47 2.92
C ILE A 47 -11.13 -2.35 1.67
N LEU A 48 -10.83 -1.73 0.54
CA LEU A 48 -10.74 -2.35 -0.77
C LEU A 48 -9.29 -2.27 -1.26
N ALA A 49 -8.59 -3.39 -1.30
CA ALA A 49 -7.22 -3.51 -1.78
C ALA A 49 -7.20 -4.01 -3.23
N LEU A 50 -6.54 -3.26 -4.11
CA LEU A 50 -6.45 -3.51 -5.55
C LEU A 50 -5.02 -3.81 -5.97
N ASP A 51 -4.85 -4.78 -6.87
CA ASP A 51 -3.56 -5.03 -7.54
C ASP A 51 -3.38 -4.07 -8.73
N HIS A 52 -3.14 -2.83 -8.41
CA HIS A 52 -2.77 -1.80 -9.38
C HIS A 52 -1.57 -1.00 -8.88
N CYS A 53 -0.86 -0.36 -9.82
CA CYS A 53 0.18 0.59 -9.49
C CYS A 53 -0.46 1.88 -8.95
N ILE A 54 -1.21 2.56 -9.80
CA ILE A 54 -1.87 3.83 -9.53
C ILE A 54 -3.19 3.87 -10.31
N LEU A 55 -4.24 4.38 -9.68
CA LEU A 55 -5.45 4.90 -10.33
C LEU A 55 -5.52 6.39 -10.08
N ASP A 56 -6.00 7.14 -11.07
CA ASP A 56 -6.20 8.58 -10.91
C ASP A 56 -7.33 8.90 -9.93
N ALA A 57 -7.24 10.05 -9.28
CA ALA A 57 -8.24 10.52 -8.31
C ALA A 57 -9.68 10.49 -8.85
N GLN A 58 -9.88 10.74 -10.16
CA GLN A 58 -11.19 10.65 -10.79
C GLN A 58 -11.73 9.22 -10.80
N GLU A 59 -10.91 8.23 -11.13
CA GLU A 59 -11.30 6.83 -11.14
C GLU A 59 -11.63 6.33 -9.73
N LEU A 60 -10.80 6.71 -8.75
CA LEU A 60 -11.05 6.40 -7.34
C LEU A 60 -12.34 7.04 -6.82
N ARG A 61 -12.62 8.29 -7.21
CA ARG A 61 -13.91 8.93 -6.88
C ARG A 61 -15.09 8.18 -7.49
N THR A 62 -15.00 7.79 -8.75
CA THR A 62 -16.05 7.03 -9.44
C THR A 62 -16.33 5.70 -8.74
N ILE A 63 -15.30 4.94 -8.39
CA ILE A 63 -15.41 3.68 -7.66
C ILE A 63 -16.09 3.91 -6.30
N ARG A 64 -15.61 4.85 -5.50
CA ARG A 64 -16.15 5.14 -4.16
C ARG A 64 -17.60 5.61 -4.21
N GLN A 65 -17.96 6.49 -5.16
CA GLN A 65 -19.33 6.94 -5.35
C GLN A 65 -20.28 5.81 -5.77
N SER A 66 -19.82 4.92 -6.65
CA SER A 66 -20.61 3.75 -7.08
C SER A 66 -20.84 2.78 -5.91
N ILE A 67 -19.84 2.53 -5.07
CA ILE A 67 -19.97 1.70 -3.88
C ILE A 67 -20.89 2.38 -2.86
N GLN A 68 -20.74 3.67 -2.60
CA GLN A 68 -21.64 4.44 -1.72
C GLN A 68 -23.10 4.32 -2.17
N ALA A 69 -23.38 4.56 -3.43
CA ALA A 69 -24.73 4.45 -3.98
C ALA A 69 -25.32 3.04 -3.87
N ALA A 70 -24.47 2.03 -3.91
CA ALA A 70 -24.88 0.62 -3.91
C ALA A 70 -25.07 0.03 -2.51
N THR A 71 -24.39 0.56 -1.50
CA THR A 71 -24.30 -0.02 -0.14
C THR A 71 -24.78 0.93 0.95
N SER A 72 -24.98 2.21 0.66
CA SER A 72 -25.30 3.27 1.64
C SER A 72 -24.23 3.50 2.71
N VAL A 73 -23.00 2.97 2.52
CA VAL A 73 -21.85 3.30 3.38
C VAL A 73 -21.37 4.71 3.05
N GLY A 74 -21.05 5.53 4.05
CA GLY A 74 -20.56 6.89 3.84
C GLY A 74 -19.30 6.93 2.96
N TYR A 75 -19.22 7.94 2.10
CA TYR A 75 -18.09 8.06 1.15
C TYR A 75 -16.72 8.06 1.86
N GLU A 76 -16.62 8.72 3.01
CA GLU A 76 -15.42 8.79 3.86
C GLU A 76 -15.04 7.43 4.46
N ASN A 77 -16.00 6.50 4.55
CA ASN A 77 -15.83 5.17 5.12
C ASN A 77 -15.44 4.10 4.06
N ILE A 78 -15.23 4.50 2.81
CA ILE A 78 -14.79 3.63 1.71
C ILE A 78 -13.34 3.95 1.40
N LEU A 79 -12.44 3.04 1.76
CA LEU A 79 -11.00 3.15 1.58
C LEU A 79 -10.55 2.25 0.44
N VAL A 80 -9.99 2.83 -0.61
CA VAL A 80 -9.44 2.11 -1.76
C VAL A 80 -7.93 2.24 -1.73
N THR A 81 -7.23 1.12 -1.63
CA THR A 81 -5.77 1.06 -1.52
C THR A 81 -5.16 0.28 -2.68
N MET A 82 -3.94 0.60 -3.06
CA MET A 82 -3.20 -0.07 -4.12
C MET A 82 -2.13 -0.98 -3.53
N SER A 83 -1.93 -2.18 -4.11
CA SER A 83 -0.73 -2.96 -3.83
C SER A 83 0.52 -2.31 -4.41
N HIS A 84 0.34 -1.39 -5.36
CA HIS A 84 1.38 -0.65 -6.06
C HIS A 84 2.26 -1.51 -6.99
N THR A 85 1.74 -2.61 -7.50
CA THR A 85 2.48 -3.44 -8.45
C THR A 85 2.80 -2.67 -9.74
N HIS A 86 4.09 -2.58 -10.08
CA HIS A 86 4.55 -1.92 -11.31
C HIS A 86 4.31 -2.76 -12.58
N ALA A 87 3.85 -4.00 -12.44
CA ALA A 87 3.48 -4.86 -13.55
C ALA A 87 1.96 -4.84 -13.88
N ALA A 88 1.23 -3.81 -13.42
CA ALA A 88 -0.21 -3.62 -13.70
C ALA A 88 -0.54 -2.32 -14.44
N GLY A 89 0.45 -1.47 -14.71
CA GLY A 89 0.29 -0.20 -15.40
C GLY A 89 -0.33 0.92 -14.58
N TRP A 90 -0.22 2.13 -15.10
CA TRP A 90 -0.90 3.31 -14.61
C TRP A 90 -2.26 3.43 -15.30
N MET A 91 -3.33 3.25 -14.57
CA MET A 91 -4.70 3.24 -15.09
C MET A 91 -5.29 4.64 -15.02
N SER A 92 -5.35 5.31 -16.19
CA SER A 92 -5.88 6.66 -16.33
C SER A 92 -6.52 6.85 -17.70
N ARG A 93 -7.71 7.45 -17.75
CA ARG A 93 -8.36 7.82 -19.03
C ARG A 93 -7.56 8.90 -19.77
N THR A 94 -6.72 9.68 -19.08
CA THR A 94 -5.84 10.67 -19.72
C THR A 94 -4.75 10.04 -20.58
N ARG A 95 -4.60 8.71 -20.53
CA ARG A 95 -3.65 7.94 -21.33
C ARG A 95 -4.31 7.19 -22.52
N SER A 96 -5.56 7.52 -22.84
CA SER A 96 -6.34 6.90 -23.94
C SER A 96 -5.68 7.04 -25.31
N ASP A 97 -4.93 8.12 -25.53
CA ASP A 97 -4.27 8.40 -26.80
C ASP A 97 -2.93 7.68 -26.98
N LEU A 98 -2.46 6.96 -25.95
CA LEU A 98 -1.26 6.15 -26.03
C LEU A 98 -1.58 4.78 -26.68
N PRO A 99 -0.57 4.10 -27.28
CA PRO A 99 -0.77 2.75 -27.82
C PRO A 99 -1.36 1.80 -26.75
N GLY A 100 -2.52 1.19 -27.03
CA GLY A 100 -3.26 0.35 -26.09
C GLY A 100 -4.19 1.13 -25.15
N GLY A 101 -4.17 2.46 -25.19
CA GLY A 101 -5.00 3.33 -24.33
C GLY A 101 -6.49 3.22 -24.60
N GLU A 102 -6.88 2.78 -25.81
CA GLU A 102 -8.27 2.50 -26.18
C GLU A 102 -8.97 1.47 -25.29
N LEU A 103 -8.17 0.64 -24.59
CA LEU A 103 -8.68 -0.38 -23.68
C LEU A 103 -8.90 0.14 -22.27
N LEU A 104 -8.31 1.28 -21.88
CA LEU A 104 -8.34 1.81 -20.52
C LEU A 104 -9.75 2.22 -20.08
N GLY A 105 -10.47 2.96 -20.91
CA GLY A 105 -11.83 3.38 -20.59
C GLY A 105 -12.78 2.20 -20.29
N PRO A 106 -12.97 1.25 -21.25
CA PRO A 106 -13.79 0.07 -21.00
C PRO A 106 -13.33 -0.77 -19.80
N TYR A 107 -12.02 -0.89 -19.58
CA TYR A 107 -11.50 -1.61 -18.41
C TYR A 107 -11.86 -0.93 -17.09
N LEU A 108 -11.70 0.40 -16.98
CA LEU A 108 -12.02 1.16 -15.78
C LEU A 108 -13.52 1.14 -15.45
N ASP A 109 -14.38 1.21 -16.48
CA ASP A 109 -15.84 1.06 -16.30
C ASP A 109 -16.19 -0.33 -15.79
N HIS A 110 -15.60 -1.37 -16.38
CA HIS A 110 -15.79 -2.75 -15.94
C HIS A 110 -15.29 -2.95 -14.51
N LEU A 111 -14.11 -2.43 -14.18
CA LEU A 111 -13.53 -2.49 -12.83
C LEU A 111 -14.48 -1.85 -11.81
N ALA A 112 -14.96 -0.64 -12.06
CA ALA A 112 -15.88 0.05 -11.15
C ALA A 112 -17.17 -0.75 -10.93
N GLY A 113 -17.73 -1.36 -11.98
CA GLY A 113 -18.89 -2.25 -11.87
C GLY A 113 -18.61 -3.48 -11.02
N GLN A 114 -17.50 -4.18 -11.28
CA GLN A 114 -17.10 -5.37 -10.50
C GLN A 114 -16.87 -5.05 -9.02
N LEU A 115 -16.25 -3.92 -8.70
CA LEU A 115 -15.99 -3.52 -7.32
C LEU A 115 -17.28 -3.12 -6.59
N THR A 116 -18.24 -2.54 -7.30
CA THR A 116 -19.56 -2.24 -6.76
C THR A 116 -20.33 -3.53 -6.43
N ASP A 117 -20.31 -4.51 -7.31
CA ASP A 117 -20.95 -5.81 -7.08
C ASP A 117 -20.26 -6.57 -5.94
N LEU A 118 -18.92 -6.50 -5.86
CA LEU A 118 -18.14 -7.05 -4.76
C LEU A 118 -18.55 -6.47 -3.40
N ALA A 119 -18.79 -5.15 -3.33
CA ALA A 119 -19.23 -4.48 -2.12
C ALA A 119 -20.65 -4.92 -1.70
N ARG A 120 -21.60 -5.03 -2.65
CA ARG A 120 -22.95 -5.58 -2.37
C ARG A 120 -22.89 -7.02 -1.86
N GLU A 121 -22.06 -7.85 -2.48
CA GLU A 121 -21.87 -9.23 -2.09
C GLU A 121 -21.29 -9.34 -0.67
N ALA A 122 -20.29 -8.52 -0.35
CA ALA A 122 -19.69 -8.45 0.99
C ALA A 122 -20.71 -8.01 2.05
N GLN A 123 -21.53 -7.00 1.77
CA GLN A 123 -22.57 -6.52 2.66
C GLN A 123 -23.55 -7.65 3.05
N GLY A 124 -23.96 -8.48 2.07
CA GLY A 124 -24.88 -9.60 2.32
C GLY A 124 -24.27 -10.77 3.12
N ARG A 125 -22.96 -10.73 3.40
CA ARG A 125 -22.23 -11.82 4.06
C ARG A 125 -21.60 -11.43 5.39
N VAL A 126 -21.93 -10.26 5.95
CA VAL A 126 -21.40 -9.80 7.24
C VAL A 126 -21.78 -10.79 8.33
N THR A 127 -20.81 -11.17 9.16
CA THR A 127 -21.00 -12.11 10.28
C THR A 127 -20.15 -11.67 11.46
N PRO A 128 -20.58 -11.95 12.69
CA PRO A 128 -19.77 -11.68 13.88
C PRO A 128 -18.39 -12.34 13.76
N ALA A 129 -17.35 -11.56 14.06
CA ALA A 129 -15.98 -12.00 13.92
C ALA A 129 -15.11 -11.44 15.05
N THR A 130 -13.96 -12.08 15.26
CA THR A 130 -12.91 -11.61 16.16
C THR A 130 -11.65 -11.36 15.35
N ILE A 131 -10.98 -10.26 15.63
CA ILE A 131 -9.67 -9.91 15.04
C ILE A 131 -8.60 -10.15 16.11
N VAL A 132 -7.54 -10.89 15.73
CA VAL A 132 -6.35 -11.08 16.55
C VAL A 132 -5.17 -10.51 15.78
N TYR A 133 -4.50 -9.53 16.37
CA TYR A 133 -3.36 -8.86 15.76
C TYR A 133 -2.06 -9.56 16.10
N GLY A 134 -1.10 -9.47 15.19
CA GLY A 134 0.22 -10.04 15.37
C GLY A 134 1.30 -9.32 14.60
N THR A 135 2.55 -9.55 15.02
CA THR A 135 3.72 -8.99 14.40
C THR A 135 4.69 -10.09 14.03
N GLY A 136 5.15 -10.09 12.80
CA GLY A 136 6.22 -10.92 12.27
C GLY A 136 7.35 -10.07 11.71
N ARG A 137 8.35 -10.74 11.12
CA ARG A 137 9.48 -10.09 10.45
C ARG A 137 9.75 -10.76 9.12
N CYS A 138 10.08 -9.95 8.09
CA CYS A 138 10.48 -10.42 6.78
C CYS A 138 11.59 -9.54 6.21
N SER A 139 12.69 -10.14 5.78
CA SER A 139 13.85 -9.44 5.23
C SER A 139 13.81 -9.27 3.70
N LEU A 140 12.63 -9.31 3.07
CA LEU A 140 12.50 -9.05 1.63
C LEU A 140 12.79 -7.59 1.33
N ALA A 141 12.21 -6.66 2.11
CA ALA A 141 12.40 -5.23 1.92
C ALA A 141 13.86 -4.84 2.20
N ALA A 142 14.38 -3.98 1.33
CA ALA A 142 15.69 -3.38 1.43
C ALA A 142 15.60 -1.89 1.08
N HIS A 143 16.48 -1.09 1.67
CA HIS A 143 16.59 0.33 1.31
C HIS A 143 17.05 0.45 -0.14
N ARG A 144 16.48 1.37 -0.91
CA ARG A 144 16.72 1.43 -2.35
C ARG A 144 17.54 2.64 -2.83
N ASP A 145 17.78 3.62 -1.96
CA ASP A 145 18.55 4.79 -2.31
C ASP A 145 20.04 4.49 -2.10
N TYR A 146 20.75 4.23 -3.21
CA TYR A 146 22.17 3.86 -3.22
C TYR A 146 23.00 4.98 -3.83
N PHE A 147 24.05 5.41 -3.14
CA PHE A 147 25.00 6.37 -3.68
C PHE A 147 26.07 5.65 -4.51
N ASP A 148 26.05 5.89 -5.83
CA ASP A 148 27.08 5.43 -6.76
C ASP A 148 28.30 6.37 -6.68
N GLY A 149 29.30 5.95 -5.92
CA GLY A 149 30.51 6.74 -5.70
C GLY A 149 31.36 6.95 -6.96
N GLU A 150 31.27 6.09 -7.95
CA GLU A 150 31.99 6.26 -9.22
C GLU A 150 31.33 7.34 -10.08
N ARG A 151 30.00 7.41 -10.09
CA ARG A 151 29.22 8.37 -10.87
C ARG A 151 28.77 9.59 -10.10
N GLN A 152 29.12 9.65 -8.78
CA GLN A 152 28.80 10.77 -7.88
C GLN A 152 27.32 11.14 -7.90
N ARG A 153 26.42 10.13 -7.84
CA ARG A 153 24.97 10.33 -7.85
C ARG A 153 24.24 9.23 -7.09
N PHE A 154 23.06 9.55 -6.60
CA PHE A 154 22.14 8.54 -6.11
C PHE A 154 21.44 7.79 -7.25
N VAL A 155 21.22 6.50 -7.05
CA VAL A 155 20.42 5.64 -7.93
C VAL A 155 19.40 4.89 -7.11
N CYS A 156 18.21 4.62 -7.69
CA CYS A 156 17.18 3.82 -7.07
C CYS A 156 17.44 2.34 -7.40
N GLY A 157 17.64 1.51 -6.38
CA GLY A 157 17.94 0.09 -6.57
C GLY A 157 18.04 -0.66 -5.25
N PHE A 158 19.24 -1.08 -4.87
CA PHE A 158 19.54 -1.76 -3.62
C PHE A 158 20.70 -1.08 -2.90
N ASN A 159 20.46 -0.66 -1.66
CA ASN A 159 21.51 -0.14 -0.77
C ASN A 159 21.86 -1.19 0.29
N PRO A 160 23.01 -1.86 0.18
CA PRO A 160 23.39 -2.94 1.09
C PRO A 160 23.67 -2.48 2.52
N THR A 161 23.88 -1.19 2.75
CA THR A 161 24.17 -0.61 4.06
C THR A 161 22.97 0.12 4.66
N GLY A 162 21.95 0.40 3.87
CA GLY A 162 20.72 1.05 4.32
C GLY A 162 19.87 0.10 5.17
N ARG A 163 19.30 0.63 6.26
CA ARG A 163 18.35 -0.13 7.08
C ARG A 163 16.98 -0.14 6.42
N ALA A 164 16.31 -1.29 6.48
CA ALA A 164 14.93 -1.45 6.04
C ALA A 164 14.06 -1.90 7.22
N ASP A 165 12.81 -1.43 7.25
CA ASP A 165 11.79 -1.93 8.16
C ASP A 165 11.40 -3.35 7.71
N ASP A 166 11.71 -4.33 8.54
CA ASP A 166 11.38 -5.74 8.33
C ASP A 166 10.05 -6.14 8.99
N THR A 167 9.35 -5.20 9.61
CA THR A 167 8.13 -5.46 10.36
C THR A 167 6.97 -5.84 9.43
N LEU A 168 6.38 -6.97 9.72
CA LEU A 168 5.20 -7.50 9.05
C LEU A 168 4.06 -7.55 10.06
N LEU A 169 3.01 -6.73 9.86
CA LEU A 169 1.83 -6.73 10.73
C LEU A 169 0.72 -7.59 10.14
N LEU A 170 0.01 -8.28 11.02
CA LEU A 170 -1.02 -9.23 10.68
C LEU A 170 -2.31 -8.97 11.46
N ALA A 171 -3.45 -9.14 10.82
CA ALA A 171 -4.74 -9.25 11.48
C ALA A 171 -5.42 -10.54 11.01
N ARG A 172 -5.55 -11.49 11.94
CA ARG A 172 -6.26 -12.76 11.72
C ARG A 172 -7.73 -12.58 12.07
N ILE A 173 -8.61 -12.79 11.09
CA ILE A 173 -10.05 -12.61 11.24
C ILE A 173 -10.72 -13.99 11.26
N SER A 174 -11.45 -14.31 12.32
CA SER A 174 -12.14 -15.58 12.46
C SER A 174 -13.59 -15.37 12.95
N ASP A 175 -14.50 -16.25 12.55
CA ASP A 175 -15.85 -16.29 13.08
C ASP A 175 -15.90 -16.84 14.51
N ALA A 176 -17.11 -16.93 15.08
CA ALA A 176 -17.33 -17.46 16.42
C ALA A 176 -16.97 -18.95 16.60
N ALA A 177 -16.93 -19.71 15.51
CA ALA A 177 -16.53 -21.12 15.50
C ALA A 177 -15.00 -21.28 15.35
N GLY A 178 -14.26 -20.18 15.13
CA GLY A 178 -12.83 -20.18 14.87
C GLY A 178 -12.46 -20.40 13.41
N THR A 179 -13.44 -20.44 12.49
CA THR A 179 -13.18 -20.56 11.05
C THR A 179 -12.49 -19.32 10.54
N ARG A 180 -11.46 -19.46 9.75
CA ARG A 180 -10.74 -18.33 9.12
C ARG A 180 -11.61 -17.66 8.07
N LEU A 181 -11.93 -16.40 8.28
CA LEU A 181 -12.62 -15.55 7.32
C LEU A 181 -11.63 -14.82 6.42
N GLY A 182 -10.48 -14.43 6.97
CA GLY A 182 -9.43 -13.76 6.23
C GLY A 182 -8.23 -13.37 7.09
N THR A 183 -7.19 -12.95 6.39
CA THR A 183 -5.96 -12.40 6.98
C THR A 183 -5.64 -11.08 6.33
N VAL A 184 -5.35 -10.04 7.12
CA VAL A 184 -4.78 -8.79 6.63
C VAL A 184 -3.27 -8.86 6.83
N VAL A 185 -2.52 -8.50 5.80
CA VAL A 185 -1.06 -8.38 5.82
C VAL A 185 -0.68 -6.95 5.51
N ASN A 186 0.05 -6.29 6.40
CA ASN A 186 0.63 -4.96 6.15
C ASN A 186 2.15 -5.07 6.16
N TYR A 187 2.77 -4.71 5.03
CA TYR A 187 4.21 -4.79 4.84
C TYR A 187 4.71 -3.69 3.93
N ALA A 188 5.86 -3.09 4.25
CA ALA A 188 6.44 -1.99 3.50
C ALA A 188 7.53 -2.49 2.53
N CYS A 189 7.13 -2.80 1.31
CA CYS A 189 8.06 -3.18 0.24
C CYS A 189 7.41 -2.87 -1.11
N HIS A 190 8.02 -2.01 -1.93
CA HIS A 190 7.52 -1.75 -3.28
C HIS A 190 7.43 -3.05 -4.07
N PRO A 191 6.31 -3.34 -4.75
CA PRO A 191 6.24 -4.47 -5.68
C PRO A 191 6.91 -4.10 -7.02
N THR A 192 8.24 -4.01 -6.98
CA THR A 192 9.13 -3.68 -8.09
C THR A 192 10.15 -4.79 -8.33
N THR A 193 9.81 -6.04 -8.02
CA THR A 193 10.59 -7.20 -8.49
C THR A 193 10.60 -7.20 -10.01
N LEU A 194 9.41 -6.99 -10.60
CA LEU A 194 9.20 -6.88 -12.02
C LEU A 194 9.24 -5.40 -12.44
N ALA A 195 10.03 -5.10 -13.46
CA ALA A 195 10.24 -3.74 -13.96
C ALA A 195 10.19 -3.69 -15.49
N TRP A 196 11.01 -2.82 -16.09
CA TRP A 196 10.98 -2.49 -17.53
C TRP A 196 11.18 -3.68 -18.49
N GLU A 197 11.83 -4.75 -18.06
CA GLU A 197 12.03 -5.98 -18.88
C GLU A 197 10.79 -6.91 -18.84
N ASN A 198 9.93 -6.73 -17.86
CA ASN A 198 8.74 -7.55 -17.73
C ASN A 198 7.65 -7.11 -18.70
N THR A 199 7.10 -8.04 -19.47
CA THR A 199 6.01 -7.82 -20.42
C THR A 199 4.68 -8.45 -19.96
N LEU A 200 4.64 -9.06 -18.77
CA LEU A 200 3.47 -9.76 -18.27
C LEU A 200 2.74 -8.93 -17.20
N ILE A 201 1.43 -8.98 -17.24
CA ILE A 201 0.60 -8.46 -16.16
C ILE A 201 0.80 -9.35 -14.92
N SER A 202 1.04 -8.72 -13.76
CA SER A 202 1.34 -9.43 -12.53
C SER A 202 1.05 -8.59 -11.28
N PRO A 203 0.57 -9.20 -10.18
CA PRO A 203 0.56 -8.57 -8.86
C PRO A 203 1.96 -8.53 -8.21
N ASP A 204 3.03 -8.83 -8.97
CA ASP A 204 4.39 -8.99 -8.47
C ASP A 204 4.46 -10.02 -7.32
N TRP A 205 5.32 -9.84 -6.32
CA TRP A 205 5.47 -10.73 -5.17
C TRP A 205 4.19 -10.87 -4.32
N VAL A 206 3.30 -9.88 -4.36
CA VAL A 206 2.04 -9.88 -3.57
C VAL A 206 1.15 -11.08 -3.92
N GLY A 207 1.09 -11.48 -5.19
CA GLY A 207 0.28 -12.62 -5.63
C GLY A 207 0.72 -13.94 -5.00
N ALA A 208 2.01 -14.26 -5.07
CA ALA A 208 2.54 -15.50 -4.49
C ALA A 208 2.49 -15.50 -2.95
N MET A 209 2.62 -14.32 -2.29
CA MET A 209 2.41 -14.18 -0.86
C MET A 209 0.98 -14.60 -0.47
N ARG A 210 -0.05 -14.06 -1.17
CA ARG A 210 -1.45 -14.40 -0.90
C ARG A 210 -1.72 -15.90 -1.06
N GLU A 211 -1.25 -16.48 -2.14
CA GLU A 211 -1.42 -17.93 -2.37
C GLU A 211 -0.87 -18.80 -1.23
N VAL A 212 0.33 -18.49 -0.73
CA VAL A 212 0.95 -19.23 0.38
C VAL A 212 0.09 -19.14 1.65
N ILE A 213 -0.43 -17.96 1.97
CA ILE A 213 -1.24 -17.74 3.17
C ILE A 213 -2.61 -18.42 3.03
N GLU A 214 -3.30 -18.22 1.92
CA GLU A 214 -4.65 -18.72 1.69
C GLU A 214 -4.70 -20.26 1.59
N GLN A 215 -3.70 -20.88 0.99
CA GLN A 215 -3.61 -22.34 0.92
C GLN A 215 -3.40 -22.98 2.28
N THR A 216 -2.76 -22.28 3.22
CA THR A 216 -2.42 -22.83 4.54
C THR A 216 -3.45 -22.46 5.60
N GLU A 217 -3.84 -21.19 5.69
CA GLU A 217 -4.75 -20.67 6.72
C GLU A 217 -6.23 -20.79 6.33
N GLY A 218 -6.53 -20.86 5.03
CA GLY A 218 -7.88 -20.67 4.51
C GLY A 218 -8.31 -19.20 4.58
N GLY A 219 -9.53 -18.90 4.10
CA GLY A 219 -10.02 -17.54 3.97
C GLY A 219 -9.28 -16.76 2.88
N LEU A 220 -9.47 -15.44 2.84
CA LEU A 220 -8.84 -14.55 1.86
C LEU A 220 -7.73 -13.72 2.52
N CYS A 221 -6.66 -13.43 1.78
CA CYS A 221 -5.59 -12.57 2.24
C CYS A 221 -5.73 -11.18 1.58
N LEU A 222 -5.87 -10.14 2.40
CA LEU A 222 -5.90 -8.73 2.01
C LEU A 222 -4.54 -8.12 2.30
N PHE A 223 -3.89 -7.58 1.27
CA PHE A 223 -2.60 -6.92 1.39
C PHE A 223 -2.76 -5.40 1.47
N LEU A 224 -2.05 -4.79 2.41
CA LEU A 224 -1.99 -3.34 2.62
C LEU A 224 -0.54 -2.87 2.51
N GLN A 225 -0.28 -2.02 1.52
CA GLN A 225 1.05 -1.47 1.25
C GLN A 225 1.46 -0.49 2.36
N GLY A 226 2.57 -0.79 3.05
CA GLY A 226 3.15 0.09 4.07
C GLY A 226 3.90 1.27 3.46
N ALA A 227 4.47 2.13 4.32
CA ALA A 227 5.30 3.25 3.90
C ALA A 227 6.63 2.75 3.32
N SER A 228 6.69 2.62 2.01
CA SER A 228 7.79 2.01 1.27
C SER A 228 8.45 2.95 0.26
N GLY A 229 8.31 4.28 0.46
CA GLY A 229 8.88 5.27 -0.45
C GLY A 229 10.39 5.13 -0.68
N ASP A 230 11.12 4.59 0.29
CA ASP A 230 12.54 4.28 0.26
C ASP A 230 12.86 2.78 0.28
N LEU A 231 11.84 1.90 0.19
CA LEU A 231 12.00 0.44 0.28
C LEU A 231 11.55 -0.26 -1.00
N GLY A 232 12.32 -1.26 -1.42
CA GLY A 232 11.99 -2.19 -2.49
C GLY A 232 12.47 -3.59 -2.17
N PRO A 233 12.18 -4.59 -3.01
CA PRO A 233 12.71 -5.93 -2.83
C PRO A 233 14.23 -5.93 -3.02
N ARG A 234 14.94 -6.67 -2.17
CA ARG A 234 16.40 -6.79 -2.28
C ARG A 234 16.86 -7.25 -3.66
N GLU A 235 16.13 -8.19 -4.26
CA GLU A 235 16.30 -8.60 -5.65
C GLU A 235 15.08 -8.13 -6.44
N GLY A 236 15.27 -7.09 -7.22
CA GLY A 236 14.20 -6.41 -7.95
C GLY A 236 14.69 -5.79 -9.25
N PHE A 237 13.80 -5.06 -9.89
CA PHE A 237 13.99 -4.36 -11.15
C PHE A 237 14.39 -5.26 -12.34
N GLY A 238 13.94 -6.56 -12.32
CA GLY A 238 14.15 -7.51 -13.40
C GLY A 238 12.88 -7.84 -14.19
N GLY A 239 12.99 -8.83 -15.08
CA GLY A 239 11.86 -9.35 -15.87
C GLY A 239 11.41 -10.77 -15.49
N ASP A 240 12.14 -11.45 -14.60
CA ASP A 240 11.88 -12.84 -14.25
C ASP A 240 10.79 -12.99 -13.19
N THR A 241 9.64 -13.53 -13.60
CA THR A 241 8.50 -13.80 -12.72
C THR A 241 8.80 -14.83 -11.63
N ALA A 242 9.77 -15.74 -11.82
CA ALA A 242 10.16 -16.70 -10.80
C ALA A 242 10.79 -16.02 -9.57
N ILE A 243 11.46 -14.88 -9.76
CA ILE A 243 11.98 -14.05 -8.67
C ILE A 243 10.84 -13.42 -7.89
N ALA A 244 9.82 -12.87 -8.58
CA ALA A 244 8.63 -12.32 -7.94
C ALA A 244 7.90 -13.38 -7.09
N ASP A 245 7.76 -14.59 -7.62
CA ASP A 245 7.17 -15.72 -6.90
C ASP A 245 7.98 -16.14 -5.67
N ARG A 246 9.31 -16.18 -5.80
CA ARG A 246 10.20 -16.48 -4.67
C ARG A 246 10.10 -15.43 -3.57
N ASN A 247 10.13 -14.16 -3.95
CA ASN A 247 9.97 -13.03 -3.04
C ASN A 247 8.63 -13.09 -2.31
N GLY A 248 7.54 -13.37 -3.03
CA GLY A 248 6.21 -13.53 -2.43
C GLY A 248 6.12 -14.70 -1.48
N ARG A 249 6.68 -15.87 -1.85
CA ARG A 249 6.74 -17.03 -0.93
C ARG A 249 7.51 -16.70 0.35
N GLN A 250 8.60 -15.92 0.27
CA GLN A 250 9.34 -15.48 1.46
C GLN A 250 8.43 -14.69 2.42
N VAL A 251 7.68 -13.70 1.93
CA VAL A 251 6.74 -12.93 2.76
C VAL A 251 5.61 -13.81 3.29
N GLY A 252 5.06 -14.68 2.44
CA GLY A 252 3.99 -15.62 2.82
C GLY A 252 4.41 -16.56 3.96
N HIS A 253 5.60 -17.15 3.90
CA HIS A 253 6.11 -18.01 4.97
C HIS A 253 6.44 -17.24 6.25
N ALA A 254 6.94 -15.99 6.15
CA ALA A 254 7.14 -15.13 7.31
C ALA A 254 5.80 -14.79 7.99
N ALA A 255 4.76 -14.51 7.21
CA ALA A 255 3.40 -14.29 7.71
C ALA A 255 2.84 -15.55 8.39
N LEU A 256 2.96 -16.72 7.78
CA LEU A 256 2.51 -17.99 8.36
C LEU A 256 3.20 -18.32 9.69
N SER A 257 4.50 -18.07 9.78
CA SER A 257 5.24 -18.23 11.03
C SER A 257 4.64 -17.38 12.16
N ALA A 258 4.35 -16.12 11.88
CA ALA A 258 3.75 -15.20 12.86
C ALA A 258 2.28 -15.56 13.17
N LEU A 259 1.47 -15.95 12.16
CA LEU A 259 0.08 -16.36 12.32
C LEU A 259 -0.05 -17.60 13.21
N THR A 260 0.87 -18.55 13.07
CA THR A 260 0.93 -19.78 13.87
C THR A 260 1.16 -19.48 15.36
N ALA A 261 1.91 -18.43 15.66
CA ALA A 261 2.20 -18.01 17.03
C ALA A 261 1.06 -17.24 17.71
N LEU A 262 0.02 -16.82 16.95
CA LEU A 262 -1.07 -16.04 17.52
C LEU A 262 -1.94 -16.88 18.48
N PRO A 263 -2.36 -16.31 19.61
CA PRO A 263 -3.28 -16.97 20.54
C PRO A 263 -4.64 -17.23 19.89
N SER A 264 -5.39 -18.15 20.47
CA SER A 264 -6.82 -18.28 20.13
C SER A 264 -7.56 -16.98 20.44
N ALA A 265 -8.58 -16.67 19.63
CA ALA A 265 -9.38 -15.47 19.82
C ALA A 265 -9.97 -15.38 21.24
N GLY A 266 -9.92 -14.19 21.87
CA GLY A 266 -10.43 -13.95 23.20
C GLY A 266 -9.67 -14.67 24.31
N THR A 267 -8.42 -15.08 24.09
CA THR A 267 -7.55 -15.66 25.11
C THR A 267 -6.26 -14.87 25.25
N GLU A 268 -5.65 -14.95 26.43
CA GLU A 268 -4.33 -14.43 26.75
C GLU A 268 -3.48 -15.51 27.44
N TYR A 269 -2.14 -15.45 27.25
CA TYR A 269 -1.23 -16.43 27.81
C TYR A 269 -0.79 -15.99 29.21
N ARG A 270 -1.37 -16.64 30.25
CA ARG A 270 -1.19 -16.27 31.66
C ARG A 270 -0.42 -17.30 32.45
N TYR A 271 0.28 -16.81 33.47
CA TYR A 271 0.95 -17.65 34.45
C TYR A 271 -0.09 -18.46 35.26
N ALA A 272 0.06 -19.80 35.27
CA ALA A 272 -0.88 -20.73 35.89
C ALA A 272 -0.32 -21.36 37.19
N GLY A 273 0.83 -20.91 37.67
CA GLY A 273 1.46 -21.40 38.88
C GLY A 273 2.63 -22.36 38.65
N PRO A 274 3.35 -22.73 39.72
CA PRO A 274 4.46 -23.67 39.62
C PRO A 274 3.99 -25.12 39.70
N VAL A 275 4.73 -26.01 39.04
CA VAL A 275 4.70 -27.45 39.25
C VAL A 275 6.08 -27.94 39.64
N ILE A 276 6.18 -29.05 40.40
CA ILE A 276 7.46 -29.67 40.75
C ILE A 276 7.73 -30.82 39.82
N SER A 277 8.80 -30.67 39.01
CA SER A 277 9.29 -31.73 38.12
C SER A 277 10.82 -31.68 38.11
N GLY A 278 11.45 -32.28 39.13
CA GLY A 278 12.88 -32.16 39.39
C GLY A 278 13.32 -30.78 39.95
N THR A 279 12.63 -29.73 39.60
CA THR A 279 12.73 -28.38 40.12
C THR A 279 11.36 -27.68 40.06
N ALA A 280 11.26 -26.48 40.60
CA ALA A 280 10.05 -25.66 40.45
C ALA A 280 10.00 -25.10 39.05
N ILE A 281 9.03 -25.53 38.23
CA ILE A 281 8.79 -25.11 36.85
C ILE A 281 7.54 -24.22 36.84
N GLY A 282 7.66 -22.99 36.36
CA GLY A 282 6.52 -22.11 36.08
C GLY A 282 5.72 -22.62 34.90
N THR A 283 4.43 -22.66 35.02
CA THR A 283 3.51 -23.03 33.92
C THR A 283 2.68 -21.85 33.47
N TRP A 284 2.36 -21.82 32.18
CA TRP A 284 1.48 -20.84 31.56
C TRP A 284 0.42 -21.55 30.75
N ARG A 285 -0.74 -20.94 30.60
CA ARG A 285 -1.82 -21.46 29.77
C ARG A 285 -2.61 -20.32 29.14
N HIS A 286 -3.32 -20.61 28.04
CA HIS A 286 -4.28 -19.70 27.47
C HIS A 286 -5.54 -19.67 28.34
N GLU A 287 -5.88 -18.50 28.87
CA GLU A 287 -7.08 -18.24 29.65
C GLU A 287 -7.96 -17.24 28.92
N ARG A 288 -9.28 -17.30 29.16
CA ARG A 288 -10.18 -16.29 28.62
C ARG A 288 -9.81 -14.90 29.14
N VAL A 289 -9.77 -13.95 28.21
CA VAL A 289 -9.63 -12.53 28.55
C VAL A 289 -10.80 -12.11 29.45
N ALA A 290 -10.49 -11.40 30.53
CA ALA A 290 -11.53 -10.90 31.47
C ALA A 290 -12.49 -9.93 30.75
N ASP A 291 -13.74 -9.87 31.18
CA ASP A 291 -14.76 -9.05 30.51
C ASP A 291 -14.40 -7.56 30.45
N GLU A 292 -13.73 -7.03 31.47
CA GLU A 292 -13.23 -5.64 31.48
C GLU A 292 -12.17 -5.40 30.39
N ALA A 293 -11.27 -6.37 30.16
CA ALA A 293 -10.29 -6.29 29.08
C ALA A 293 -10.94 -6.46 27.70
N ARG A 294 -11.97 -7.32 27.60
CA ARG A 294 -12.78 -7.45 26.38
C ARG A 294 -13.51 -6.15 26.02
N CYS A 295 -14.02 -5.41 27.01
CA CYS A 295 -14.62 -4.09 26.77
C CYS A 295 -13.61 -3.09 26.24
N ARG A 296 -12.37 -3.11 26.75
CA ARG A 296 -11.28 -2.28 26.20
C ARG A 296 -10.90 -2.68 24.77
N GLN A 297 -10.99 -3.96 24.44
CA GLN A 297 -10.73 -4.48 23.07
C GLN A 297 -11.91 -4.25 22.11
N ALA A 298 -13.06 -3.75 22.58
CA ALA A 298 -14.21 -3.43 21.73
C ALA A 298 -14.19 -1.98 21.21
N VAL A 299 -13.03 -1.31 21.23
CA VAL A 299 -12.91 0.06 20.73
C VAL A 299 -13.15 0.11 19.23
N TRP A 300 -13.99 1.04 18.83
CA TRP A 300 -14.29 1.36 17.44
C TRP A 300 -14.31 2.86 17.27
N HIS A 301 -13.31 3.39 16.57
CA HIS A 301 -13.24 4.81 16.28
C HIS A 301 -12.67 5.01 14.89
N TRP A 302 -13.29 5.89 14.10
CA TRP A 302 -12.79 6.28 12.78
C TRP A 302 -13.01 7.77 12.57
N GLU A 303 -12.00 8.44 12.06
CA GLU A 303 -12.06 9.86 11.75
C GLU A 303 -11.19 10.23 10.54
N GLU A 304 -11.49 11.37 9.96
CA GLU A 304 -10.74 11.97 8.87
C GLU A 304 -10.01 13.22 9.35
N LEU A 305 -8.75 13.35 8.96
CA LEU A 305 -7.94 14.54 9.18
C LEU A 305 -7.50 15.09 7.82
N VAL A 306 -7.70 16.39 7.61
CA VAL A 306 -7.12 17.09 6.45
C VAL A 306 -5.90 17.88 6.93
N ILE A 307 -4.73 17.60 6.33
CA ILE A 307 -3.45 18.19 6.71
C ILE A 307 -2.89 18.93 5.50
N GLU A 308 -2.67 20.23 5.66
CA GLU A 308 -2.13 21.07 4.59
C GLU A 308 -0.61 20.92 4.48
N LEU A 309 -0.13 20.41 3.35
CA LEU A 309 1.29 20.23 3.05
C LEU A 309 1.76 21.30 2.06
N PRO A 310 2.69 22.20 2.43
CA PRO A 310 3.20 23.20 1.51
C PRO A 310 3.87 22.59 0.27
N TYR A 311 3.59 23.17 -0.90
CA TYR A 311 4.32 22.84 -2.12
C TYR A 311 5.73 23.45 -2.12
N ARG A 312 6.64 22.80 -2.80
CA ARG A 312 7.97 23.37 -3.12
C ARG A 312 7.80 24.63 -3.98
N HIS A 313 8.67 25.61 -3.76
CA HIS A 313 8.69 26.85 -4.56
C HIS A 313 9.47 26.70 -5.88
N ASP A 314 10.24 25.63 -6.02
CA ASP A 314 11.04 25.30 -7.19
C ASP A 314 10.37 24.25 -8.11
N LEU A 315 9.05 24.01 -7.94
CA LEU A 315 8.31 23.16 -8.86
C LEU A 315 8.34 23.77 -10.28
N PRO A 316 8.65 22.97 -11.31
CA PRO A 316 8.61 23.45 -12.68
C PRO A 316 7.17 23.78 -13.09
N THR A 317 7.02 24.75 -13.98
CA THR A 317 5.73 25.05 -14.59
C THR A 317 5.33 24.01 -15.62
N LEU A 318 4.03 23.93 -15.91
CA LEU A 318 3.52 23.04 -16.98
C LEU A 318 4.18 23.34 -18.32
N ASP A 319 4.38 24.64 -18.65
CA ASP A 319 5.00 25.06 -19.91
C ASP A 319 6.45 24.59 -20.00
N GLN A 320 7.22 24.69 -18.90
CA GLN A 320 8.60 24.17 -18.87
C GLN A 320 8.66 22.67 -19.14
N VAL A 321 7.85 21.88 -18.43
CA VAL A 321 7.84 20.42 -18.60
C VAL A 321 7.29 20.02 -19.96
N THR A 322 6.34 20.79 -20.52
CA THR A 322 5.82 20.55 -21.88
C THR A 322 6.92 20.78 -22.92
N ALA A 323 7.65 21.88 -22.82
CA ALA A 323 8.77 22.18 -23.73
C ALA A 323 9.88 21.11 -23.66
N GLU A 324 10.22 20.64 -22.45
CA GLU A 324 11.18 19.53 -22.28
C GLU A 324 10.67 18.25 -22.92
N ARG A 325 9.38 17.90 -22.75
CA ARG A 325 8.79 16.72 -23.38
C ARG A 325 8.81 16.80 -24.91
N GLU A 326 8.47 17.95 -25.48
CA GLU A 326 8.54 18.18 -26.92
C GLU A 326 9.96 18.05 -27.47
N HIS A 327 10.95 18.57 -26.75
CA HIS A 327 12.35 18.37 -27.08
C HIS A 327 12.72 16.88 -27.17
N TRP A 328 12.36 16.08 -26.15
CA TRP A 328 12.69 14.66 -26.14
C TRP A 328 11.90 13.86 -27.19
N LEU A 329 10.68 14.27 -27.56
CA LEU A 329 9.94 13.69 -28.69
C LEU A 329 10.66 13.94 -30.03
N ALA A 330 11.20 15.13 -30.22
CA ALA A 330 11.99 15.45 -31.42
C ALA A 330 13.28 14.63 -31.50
N GLU A 331 14.01 14.49 -30.37
CA GLU A 331 15.22 13.65 -30.26
C GLU A 331 14.88 12.17 -30.52
N GLU A 332 13.76 11.66 -30.00
CA GLU A 332 13.31 10.29 -30.27
C GLU A 332 13.04 10.08 -31.77
N ALA A 333 12.38 11.05 -32.43
CA ALA A 333 12.10 10.98 -33.87
C ALA A 333 13.41 10.97 -34.71
N GLN A 334 14.39 11.78 -34.34
CA GLN A 334 15.72 11.79 -35.00
C GLN A 334 16.45 10.46 -34.79
N ALA A 335 16.46 9.92 -33.59
CA ALA A 335 17.08 8.63 -33.27
C ALA A 335 16.43 7.48 -34.07
N ARG A 336 15.10 7.49 -34.21
CA ARG A 336 14.37 6.53 -35.06
C ARG A 336 14.76 6.64 -36.53
N ALA A 337 14.85 7.85 -37.05
CA ALA A 337 15.31 8.08 -38.44
C ALA A 337 16.76 7.59 -38.68
N ALA A 338 17.60 7.68 -37.63
CA ALA A 338 18.98 7.18 -37.67
C ALA A 338 19.10 5.67 -37.37
N SER A 339 18.01 4.98 -37.05
CA SER A 339 17.97 3.58 -36.58
C SER A 339 18.86 3.31 -35.35
N ASP A 340 18.98 4.32 -34.45
CA ASP A 340 19.71 4.21 -33.18
C ASP A 340 18.75 3.74 -32.07
N GLU A 341 18.61 2.44 -31.94
CA GLU A 341 17.68 1.84 -30.99
C GLU A 341 17.98 2.19 -29.51
N LEU A 342 19.27 2.33 -29.16
CA LEU A 342 19.67 2.71 -27.80
C LEU A 342 19.22 4.13 -27.48
N ARG A 343 19.47 5.05 -28.40
CA ARG A 343 19.05 6.45 -28.27
C ARG A 343 17.51 6.57 -28.25
N VAL A 344 16.81 5.81 -29.10
CA VAL A 344 15.34 5.75 -29.09
C VAL A 344 14.83 5.35 -27.70
N ARG A 345 15.39 4.29 -27.11
CA ARG A 345 15.03 3.83 -25.77
C ARG A 345 15.22 4.92 -24.72
N ASP A 346 16.39 5.57 -24.75
CA ASP A 346 16.74 6.59 -23.75
C ASP A 346 15.87 7.84 -23.90
N CYS A 347 15.62 8.31 -25.12
CA CYS A 347 14.69 9.42 -25.38
C CYS A 347 13.26 9.09 -24.96
N ARG A 348 12.77 7.89 -25.26
CA ARG A 348 11.45 7.42 -24.84
C ARG A 348 11.31 7.43 -23.31
N ALA A 349 12.33 7.01 -22.56
CA ALA A 349 12.32 7.08 -21.11
C ALA A 349 12.18 8.52 -20.60
N GLN A 350 12.85 9.49 -21.26
CA GLN A 350 12.73 10.91 -20.95
C GLN A 350 11.33 11.46 -21.25
N VAL A 351 10.74 11.09 -22.39
CA VAL A 351 9.36 11.46 -22.76
C VAL A 351 8.37 10.95 -21.72
N GLU A 352 8.48 9.68 -21.32
CA GLU A 352 7.60 9.09 -20.32
C GLU A 352 7.75 9.78 -18.95
N GLN A 353 8.97 10.10 -18.53
CA GLN A 353 9.22 10.82 -17.29
C GLN A 353 8.53 12.18 -17.28
N ARG A 354 8.60 12.97 -18.37
CA ARG A 354 7.93 14.28 -18.49
C ARG A 354 6.42 14.12 -18.58
N THR A 355 5.94 13.08 -19.27
CA THR A 355 4.49 12.78 -19.33
C THR A 355 3.93 12.51 -17.93
N ARG A 356 4.63 11.74 -17.11
CA ARG A 356 4.25 11.49 -15.72
C ARG A 356 4.32 12.76 -14.87
N GLN A 357 5.34 13.61 -15.10
CA GLN A 357 5.49 14.87 -14.39
C GLN A 357 4.36 15.84 -14.74
N LEU A 358 3.95 15.95 -16.01
CA LEU A 358 2.79 16.73 -16.42
C LEU A 358 1.50 16.22 -15.78
N THR A 359 1.26 14.92 -15.78
CA THR A 359 0.09 14.34 -15.13
C THR A 359 0.08 14.69 -13.64
N ARG A 360 1.22 14.58 -12.97
CA ARG A 360 1.36 14.92 -11.55
C ARG A 360 1.05 16.39 -11.29
N LEU A 361 1.69 17.30 -12.02
CA LEU A 361 1.48 18.74 -11.85
C LEU A 361 0.03 19.16 -12.14
N ASN A 362 -0.59 18.59 -13.18
CA ASN A 362 -1.99 18.88 -13.55
C ASN A 362 -3.01 18.36 -12.51
N SER A 363 -2.65 17.36 -11.73
CA SER A 363 -3.54 16.76 -10.71
C SER A 363 -3.30 17.28 -9.30
N LEU A 364 -2.32 18.15 -9.09
CA LEU A 364 -2.13 18.82 -7.79
C LEU A 364 -3.32 19.73 -7.47
N ALA A 365 -3.69 19.79 -6.19
CA ALA A 365 -4.69 20.74 -5.72
C ALA A 365 -4.24 22.19 -6.01
N PRO A 366 -5.14 23.10 -6.38
CA PRO A 366 -4.77 24.48 -6.62
C PRO A 366 -4.36 25.19 -5.33
N GLY A 367 -3.46 26.17 -5.43
CA GLY A 367 -3.00 26.96 -4.29
C GLY A 367 -1.55 26.73 -3.94
N ARG A 368 -1.19 26.94 -2.68
CA ARG A 368 0.18 26.85 -2.16
C ARG A 368 0.44 25.60 -1.33
N THR A 369 -0.60 24.84 -1.05
CA THR A 369 -0.57 23.64 -0.22
C THR A 369 -1.37 22.52 -0.87
N HIS A 370 -1.04 21.29 -0.55
CA HIS A 370 -1.80 20.09 -0.89
C HIS A 370 -2.61 19.64 0.34
N PRO A 371 -3.96 19.59 0.26
CA PRO A 371 -4.78 19.07 1.34
C PRO A 371 -4.70 17.54 1.35
N LEU A 372 -3.89 17.00 2.23
CA LEU A 372 -3.72 15.55 2.40
C LEU A 372 -4.80 15.01 3.35
N THR A 373 -5.69 14.16 2.85
CA THR A 373 -6.73 13.53 3.65
C THR A 373 -6.25 12.20 4.23
N VAL A 374 -6.10 12.15 5.54
CA VAL A 374 -5.68 10.97 6.30
C VAL A 374 -6.91 10.36 6.99
N ARG A 375 -7.09 9.04 6.89
CA ARG A 375 -8.10 8.31 7.66
C ARG A 375 -7.43 7.59 8.81
N LEU A 376 -7.87 7.87 10.04
CA LEU A 376 -7.44 7.21 11.26
C LEU A 376 -8.52 6.28 11.78
N GLY A 377 -8.11 5.07 12.17
CA GLY A 377 -8.99 4.08 12.79
C GLY A 377 -8.38 3.50 14.07
N ILE A 378 -9.21 3.24 15.08
CA ILE A 378 -8.87 2.40 16.21
C ILE A 378 -9.88 1.26 16.21
N VAL A 379 -9.38 0.04 16.01
CA VAL A 379 -10.20 -1.17 15.98
C VAL A 379 -9.61 -2.16 16.99
N GLY A 380 -10.26 -2.28 18.13
CA GLY A 380 -9.70 -3.01 19.26
C GLY A 380 -8.40 -2.38 19.74
N ASP A 381 -7.32 -3.17 19.76
CA ASP A 381 -6.00 -2.74 20.23
C ASP A 381 -5.15 -2.08 19.12
N ALA A 382 -5.60 -2.13 17.85
CA ALA A 382 -4.80 -1.67 16.74
C ALA A 382 -5.18 -0.27 16.27
N VAL A 383 -4.16 0.47 15.85
CA VAL A 383 -4.26 1.75 15.14
C VAL A 383 -4.13 1.50 13.64
N TRP A 384 -5.03 2.10 12.86
CA TRP A 384 -5.03 2.04 11.41
C TRP A 384 -4.85 3.45 10.85
N VAL A 385 -3.82 3.64 10.04
CA VAL A 385 -3.48 4.93 9.42
C VAL A 385 -3.47 4.75 7.91
N PHE A 386 -4.43 5.35 7.23
CA PHE A 386 -4.53 5.33 5.78
C PHE A 386 -4.17 6.70 5.23
N VAL A 387 -3.17 6.74 4.33
CA VAL A 387 -2.58 7.99 3.84
C VAL A 387 -2.46 7.92 2.32
N PRO A 388 -2.81 8.98 1.59
CA PRO A 388 -2.42 9.13 0.18
C PRO A 388 -0.90 9.28 0.01
N GLY A 389 -0.43 9.10 -1.22
CA GLY A 389 0.98 9.29 -1.56
C GLY A 389 1.90 8.14 -1.15
N GLU A 390 3.19 8.36 -1.34
CA GLU A 390 4.26 7.38 -1.14
C GLU A 390 5.25 7.88 -0.09
N LEU A 391 5.04 7.47 1.17
CA LEU A 391 5.81 7.92 2.31
C LEU A 391 7.04 7.04 2.55
N TYR A 392 8.10 7.60 3.11
CA TYR A 392 9.28 6.87 3.57
C TYR A 392 9.00 6.05 4.84
N GLN A 393 9.71 4.93 5.00
CA GLN A 393 9.58 4.03 6.17
C GLN A 393 9.68 4.72 7.52
N ILE A 394 10.44 5.83 7.61
CA ILE A 394 10.60 6.57 8.87
C ILE A 394 9.27 7.06 9.45
N PHE A 395 8.29 7.33 8.59
CA PHE A 395 6.94 7.68 9.01
C PHE A 395 6.32 6.57 9.89
N GLN A 396 6.25 5.34 9.36
CA GLN A 396 5.66 4.22 10.10
C GLN A 396 6.52 3.77 11.28
N LEU A 397 7.84 3.81 11.16
CA LEU A 397 8.75 3.48 12.26
C LEU A 397 8.54 4.42 13.45
N THR A 398 8.45 5.73 13.19
CA THR A 398 8.21 6.72 14.23
C THR A 398 6.84 6.54 14.91
N LEU A 399 5.79 6.25 14.15
CA LEU A 399 4.47 6.00 14.73
C LEU A 399 4.46 4.72 15.58
N ARG A 400 5.06 3.63 15.10
CA ARG A 400 5.18 2.37 15.83
C ARG A 400 6.01 2.49 17.12
N GLU A 401 7.08 3.29 17.10
CA GLU A 401 7.88 3.57 18.29
C GLU A 401 7.09 4.37 19.32
N ARG A 402 6.38 5.42 18.88
CA ARG A 402 5.59 6.29 19.77
C ARG A 402 4.37 5.61 20.38
N PHE A 403 3.84 4.59 19.71
CA PHE A 403 2.65 3.82 20.13
C PHE A 403 2.99 2.33 20.25
N ALA A 404 4.11 2.01 20.90
CA ALA A 404 4.64 0.64 20.99
C ALA A 404 3.69 -0.36 21.69
N GLY A 405 2.70 0.12 22.45
CA GLY A 405 1.63 -0.70 23.05
C GLY A 405 0.55 -1.16 22.07
N HIS A 406 0.56 -0.66 20.84
CA HIS A 406 -0.46 -0.92 19.83
C HIS A 406 0.14 -1.38 18.52
N PRO A 407 -0.45 -2.36 17.81
CA PRO A 407 -0.14 -2.62 16.40
C PRO A 407 -0.54 -1.40 15.55
N VAL A 408 0.41 -0.74 14.88
CA VAL A 408 0.14 0.43 14.03
C VAL A 408 0.26 0.03 12.57
N PHE A 409 -0.91 -0.20 11.92
CA PHE A 409 -1.02 -0.47 10.50
C PHE A 409 -0.96 0.85 9.73
N VAL A 410 0.10 1.06 8.97
CA VAL A 410 0.22 2.20 8.06
C VAL A 410 -0.02 1.72 6.65
N THR A 411 -0.98 2.33 5.96
CA THR A 411 -1.33 2.01 4.58
C THR A 411 -1.22 3.25 3.72
N THR A 412 -0.31 3.22 2.77
CA THR A 412 -0.08 4.30 1.80
C THR A 412 -0.93 4.12 0.54
N LEU A 413 -0.91 5.09 -0.38
CA LEU A 413 -1.63 5.02 -1.66
C LEU A 413 -3.13 4.75 -1.46
N THR A 414 -3.71 5.36 -0.42
CA THR A 414 -5.13 5.21 -0.10
C THR A 414 -5.93 6.38 -0.65
N ASN A 415 -6.97 6.09 -1.43
CA ASN A 415 -7.91 7.04 -2.02
C ASN A 415 -7.31 8.09 -2.96
N ASP A 416 -6.00 8.22 -3.00
CA ASP A 416 -5.23 9.04 -3.94
C ASP A 416 -3.76 8.58 -3.93
N TRP A 417 -3.03 8.93 -5.00
CA TRP A 417 -1.59 8.78 -5.08
C TRP A 417 -0.85 10.12 -4.90
N GLN A 418 -1.58 11.25 -4.92
CA GLN A 418 -1.03 12.57 -4.69
C GLN A 418 -0.75 12.82 -3.19
N PRO A 419 0.27 13.62 -2.89
CA PRO A 419 1.12 14.41 -3.79
C PRO A 419 2.33 13.67 -4.37
N GLY A 420 2.29 12.33 -4.45
CA GLY A 420 3.40 11.47 -4.82
C GLY A 420 4.29 11.17 -3.62
N TYR A 421 5.61 11.21 -3.80
CA TYR A 421 6.54 10.97 -2.68
C TYR A 421 6.52 12.10 -1.65
N ILE A 422 6.55 11.71 -0.38
CA ILE A 422 6.74 12.61 0.75
C ILE A 422 7.99 12.12 1.52
N PRO A 423 9.19 12.50 1.07
CA PRO A 423 10.43 12.10 1.73
C PRO A 423 10.74 12.98 2.95
N PRO A 424 11.59 12.51 3.88
CA PRO A 424 12.03 13.32 5.02
C PRO A 424 12.89 14.51 4.58
N ALA A 425 12.92 15.57 5.39
CA ALA A 425 13.69 16.78 5.09
C ALA A 425 15.18 16.50 4.82
N SER A 426 15.72 15.47 5.43
CA SER A 426 17.13 15.06 5.29
C SER A 426 17.52 14.52 3.91
N THR A 427 16.55 14.19 3.04
CA THR A 427 16.83 13.70 1.68
C THR A 427 16.90 14.79 0.63
N TYR A 428 16.45 16.00 0.96
CA TYR A 428 16.44 17.11 0.01
C TYR A 428 17.84 17.68 -0.20
N GLY A 429 18.16 18.02 -1.46
CA GLY A 429 19.46 18.53 -1.89
C GLY A 429 20.46 17.46 -2.31
N TYR A 430 20.03 16.19 -2.40
CA TYR A 430 20.88 15.07 -2.85
C TYR A 430 20.49 14.51 -4.22
N GLU A 431 19.46 15.08 -4.86
CA GLU A 431 18.92 14.61 -6.14
C GLU A 431 18.52 13.11 -6.12
N ILE A 432 18.03 12.65 -4.96
CA ILE A 432 17.48 11.31 -4.82
C ILE A 432 16.18 11.22 -5.63
N TYR A 433 15.92 10.08 -6.25
CA TYR A 433 14.77 9.88 -7.14
C TYR A 433 13.45 10.40 -6.55
N GLN A 434 13.16 10.10 -5.30
CA GLN A 434 11.93 10.50 -4.63
C GLN A 434 11.87 12.00 -4.35
N GLU A 435 13.00 12.62 -4.02
CA GLU A 435 13.11 14.08 -3.88
C GLU A 435 12.84 14.80 -5.20
N VAL A 436 13.46 14.33 -6.29
CA VAL A 436 13.31 14.94 -7.63
C VAL A 436 11.86 14.99 -8.07
N ILE A 437 11.06 14.01 -7.67
CA ILE A 437 9.64 13.94 -8.05
C ILE A 437 8.67 14.37 -6.96
N ALA A 438 9.15 14.70 -5.75
CA ALA A 438 8.31 15.20 -4.66
C ALA A 438 7.75 16.60 -4.99
N ALA A 439 6.44 16.77 -4.77
CA ALA A 439 5.79 18.07 -4.93
C ALA A 439 5.80 18.91 -3.65
N THR A 440 5.99 18.27 -2.50
CA THR A 440 5.92 18.91 -1.18
C THR A 440 7.28 19.45 -0.72
N SER A 441 7.25 20.49 0.11
CA SER A 441 8.45 21.08 0.71
C SER A 441 9.14 20.15 1.72
N PRO A 442 10.46 20.34 1.95
CA PRO A 442 11.15 19.67 3.05
C PRO A 442 10.43 19.90 4.39
N GLY A 443 10.35 18.86 5.24
CA GLY A 443 9.69 18.92 6.54
C GLY A 443 8.20 18.54 6.53
N CYS A 444 7.62 18.29 5.36
CA CYS A 444 6.22 17.86 5.26
C CYS A 444 5.98 16.49 5.90
N LEU A 445 6.90 15.53 5.75
CA LEU A 445 6.79 14.21 6.37
C LEU A 445 6.81 14.31 7.90
N GLU A 446 7.71 15.11 8.44
CA GLU A 446 7.86 15.36 9.87
C GLU A 446 6.61 16.03 10.45
N SER A 447 6.09 17.06 9.76
CA SER A 447 4.87 17.77 10.16
C SER A 447 3.63 16.85 10.14
N LEU A 448 3.50 16.02 9.10
CA LEU A 448 2.46 15.01 8.97
C LEU A 448 2.54 14.01 10.14
N THR A 449 3.73 13.46 10.41
CA THR A 449 3.98 12.51 11.48
C THR A 449 3.61 13.10 12.84
N GLU A 450 4.00 14.34 13.11
CA GLU A 450 3.72 15.02 14.37
C GLU A 450 2.23 15.32 14.56
N THR A 451 1.54 15.72 13.49
CA THR A 451 0.10 16.00 13.53
C THR A 451 -0.70 14.74 13.84
N ILE A 452 -0.39 13.62 13.17
CA ILE A 452 -1.01 12.33 13.45
C ILE A 452 -0.66 11.85 14.86
N THR A 453 0.59 11.96 15.29
CA THR A 453 1.00 11.60 16.66
C THR A 453 0.21 12.35 17.71
N ARG A 454 0.08 13.67 17.55
CA ARG A 454 -0.68 14.51 18.48
C ARG A 454 -2.15 14.08 18.55
N ARG A 455 -2.75 13.77 17.40
CA ARG A 455 -4.13 13.31 17.35
C ARG A 455 -4.29 11.94 18.02
N LEU A 456 -3.45 10.98 17.70
CA LEU A 456 -3.50 9.64 18.30
C LEU A 456 -3.31 9.67 19.82
N LYS A 457 -2.47 10.55 20.36
CA LYS A 457 -2.35 10.74 21.83
C LYS A 457 -3.65 11.21 22.49
N THR A 458 -4.52 11.90 21.78
CA THR A 458 -5.84 12.28 22.33
C THR A 458 -6.88 11.17 22.24
N LEU A 459 -6.68 10.21 21.34
CA LEU A 459 -7.61 9.09 21.13
C LEU A 459 -7.24 7.86 21.96
N LEU A 460 -5.96 7.67 22.22
CA LEU A 460 -5.42 6.58 23.03
C LEU A 460 -5.08 7.12 24.41
N PRO A 461 -5.81 6.78 25.47
CA PRO A 461 -5.50 7.25 26.81
C PRO A 461 -4.11 6.75 27.24
N ASP A 462 -3.34 7.61 27.93
CA ASP A 462 -2.05 7.27 28.49
C ASP A 462 -2.20 6.06 29.44
N GLY A 463 -1.49 4.99 29.16
CA GLY A 463 -1.29 3.87 30.07
C GLY A 463 -2.24 2.69 29.92
N SER A 464 -2.53 2.25 28.69
CA SER A 464 -3.07 0.90 28.46
C SER A 464 -1.99 -0.06 28.01
#